data_b3f8e2b89191364d55da058e700334a2
#
_entry.id   b3f8e2b89191364d55da058e700334a2
#
_cell.length_a   1.000
_cell.length_b   1.000
_cell.length_c   1.000
_cell.angle_alpha   90.00
_cell.angle_beta   90.00
_cell.angle_gamma   90.00
#
_symmetry.space_group_name_H-M   'P 1'
#
loop_
_entity.id
_entity.type
_entity.pdbx_description
1 polymer ?
#
loop_
_entity_poly.entity_id
_entity_poly.type
_entity_poly.pdbx_seq_one_letter_code
_entity_poly.pdbx_strand_id
1 'polypeptide(L)'
;MTNNDKNDVVDLALNAAVDWYEGKRSKKGNVNTNIMCVGLAVAELLKNSFPLTDKIVKSENDSQVRGLSGSMVSRILKDNGVEQEFTSEGGRTSRGSLPAAQELAGILNGLFAEGLMEKDRIVVAKGLQNYFVRCIQIDYFAKQRMKIDIDPSKPVSAIVADILCAAYTRPDQPTGIVAQHLVGAKLELRFPNLDIGRDKANAADQQTNRQGDFQLGSTAFHVTVSPMQKLVARALENIREGYRPVMLVPYDKVQFATGLFESEGLDSRVGVQSIE
;
A
#
# COMPACT_ATOMS: atom_id res chain seq x y z
N MET A 1 -29.84 27.87 -10.55
CA MET A 1 -28.38 27.96 -10.45
C MET A 1 -27.77 27.66 -11.80
N THR A 2 -26.99 28.59 -12.29
CA THR A 2 -26.24 28.43 -13.55
C THR A 2 -25.05 27.47 -13.33
N ASN A 3 -24.44 26.97 -14.41
CA ASN A 3 -23.23 26.11 -14.28
C ASN A 3 -22.07 26.81 -13.56
N ASN A 4 -22.04 28.15 -13.55
CA ASN A 4 -21.06 28.95 -12.82
C ASN A 4 -21.25 28.85 -11.31
N ASP A 5 -22.50 28.91 -10.80
CA ASP A 5 -22.78 28.85 -9.35
C ASP A 5 -22.37 27.51 -8.73
N LYS A 6 -22.39 26.42 -9.51
CA LYS A 6 -21.97 25.08 -9.04
C LYS A 6 -20.46 24.94 -8.90
N ASN A 7 -19.70 25.54 -9.80
CA ASN A 7 -18.24 25.54 -9.71
C ASN A 7 -17.79 26.35 -8.47
N ASP A 8 -18.42 27.47 -8.19
CA ASP A 8 -18.07 28.32 -7.06
C ASP A 8 -18.24 27.59 -5.70
N VAL A 9 -19.30 26.80 -5.53
CA VAL A 9 -19.56 26.03 -4.30
C VAL A 9 -18.52 24.92 -4.09
N VAL A 10 -18.14 24.23 -5.17
CA VAL A 10 -17.11 23.17 -5.12
C VAL A 10 -15.73 23.76 -4.85
N ASP A 11 -15.39 24.85 -5.53
CA ASP A 11 -14.09 25.51 -5.38
C ASP A 11 -13.91 26.07 -3.97
N LEU A 12 -14.98 26.62 -3.37
CA LEU A 12 -14.97 27.08 -1.98
C LEU A 12 -14.64 25.94 -1.01
N ALA A 13 -15.32 24.79 -1.16
CA ALA A 13 -15.08 23.62 -0.32
C ALA A 13 -13.67 23.02 -0.55
N LEU A 14 -13.20 23.01 -1.79
CA LEU A 14 -11.86 22.50 -2.14
C LEU A 14 -10.78 23.40 -1.54
N ASN A 15 -10.87 24.71 -1.65
CA ASN A 15 -9.90 25.63 -1.07
C ASN A 15 -9.79 25.45 0.45
N ALA A 16 -10.92 25.33 1.14
CA ALA A 16 -10.93 25.09 2.57
C ALA A 16 -10.34 23.70 2.95
N ALA A 17 -10.60 22.67 2.14
CA ALA A 17 -10.02 21.35 2.34
C ALA A 17 -8.51 21.35 2.08
N VAL A 18 -8.04 22.12 1.11
CA VAL A 18 -6.61 22.34 0.84
C VAL A 18 -5.93 22.97 2.05
N ASP A 19 -6.48 24.09 2.55
CA ASP A 19 -5.93 24.81 3.70
C ASP A 19 -5.90 23.92 4.95
N TRP A 20 -6.97 23.17 5.20
CA TRP A 20 -7.04 22.21 6.29
C TRP A 20 -5.97 21.11 6.13
N TYR A 21 -5.83 20.51 4.94
CA TYR A 21 -4.88 19.43 4.68
C TYR A 21 -3.43 19.89 4.80
N GLU A 22 -3.11 21.04 4.22
CA GLU A 22 -1.76 21.63 4.30
C GLU A 22 -1.40 22.01 5.74
N GLY A 23 -2.37 22.47 6.53
CA GLY A 23 -2.21 22.74 7.97
C GLY A 23 -1.87 21.48 8.81
N LYS A 24 -2.10 20.27 8.27
CA LYS A 24 -1.73 18.99 8.92
C LYS A 24 -0.34 18.50 8.56
N ARG A 25 0.42 19.21 7.71
CA ARG A 25 1.80 18.83 7.37
C ARG A 25 2.72 18.96 8.59
N SER A 26 3.50 17.94 8.82
CA SER A 26 4.58 17.96 9.79
C SER A 26 5.73 18.89 9.33
N LYS A 27 6.66 19.22 10.23
CA LYS A 27 7.89 19.98 9.89
C LYS A 27 8.72 19.35 8.75
N LYS A 28 8.56 18.05 8.52
CA LYS A 28 9.21 17.31 7.42
C LYS A 28 8.38 17.28 6.12
N GLY A 29 7.28 18.03 6.06
CA GLY A 29 6.41 18.11 4.89
C GLY A 29 5.51 16.88 4.66
N ASN A 30 5.40 15.96 5.63
CA ASN A 30 4.55 14.77 5.52
C ASN A 30 3.22 14.97 6.22
N VAL A 31 2.15 14.49 5.60
CA VAL A 31 0.84 14.35 6.23
C VAL A 31 0.67 12.90 6.70
N ASN A 32 0.08 12.72 7.89
CA ASN A 32 -0.19 11.40 8.43
C ASN A 32 -1.29 10.70 7.60
N THR A 33 -1.11 9.40 7.33
CA THR A 33 -2.07 8.58 6.58
C THR A 33 -3.48 8.62 7.19
N ASN A 34 -3.58 8.71 8.52
CA ASN A 34 -4.87 8.84 9.20
C ASN A 34 -5.63 10.12 8.80
N ILE A 35 -4.92 11.23 8.58
CA ILE A 35 -5.52 12.50 8.11
C ILE A 35 -6.09 12.35 6.70
N MET A 36 -5.35 11.65 5.83
CA MET A 36 -5.82 11.34 4.47
C MET A 36 -7.11 10.51 4.50
N CYS A 37 -7.16 9.49 5.36
CA CYS A 37 -8.35 8.66 5.56
C CYS A 37 -9.53 9.46 6.13
N VAL A 38 -9.27 10.38 7.06
CA VAL A 38 -10.28 11.28 7.64
C VAL A 38 -10.90 12.17 6.58
N GLY A 39 -10.09 12.73 5.68
CA GLY A 39 -10.60 13.54 4.57
C GLY A 39 -11.61 12.77 3.71
N LEU A 40 -11.27 11.50 3.35
CA LEU A 40 -12.18 10.63 2.60
C LEU A 40 -13.45 10.29 3.39
N ALA A 41 -13.33 10.04 4.71
CA ALA A 41 -14.48 9.72 5.55
C ALA A 41 -15.44 10.90 5.69
N VAL A 42 -14.93 12.11 5.91
CA VAL A 42 -15.76 13.33 6.01
C VAL A 42 -16.45 13.62 4.68
N ALA A 43 -15.76 13.45 3.56
CA ALA A 43 -16.36 13.59 2.23
C ALA A 43 -17.49 12.56 1.99
N GLU A 44 -17.31 11.31 2.44
CA GLU A 44 -18.35 10.28 2.35
C GLU A 44 -19.55 10.58 3.27
N LEU A 45 -19.32 11.09 4.47
CA LEU A 45 -20.39 11.54 5.37
C LEU A 45 -21.16 12.72 4.76
N LEU A 46 -20.46 13.68 4.16
CA LEU A 46 -21.08 14.82 3.48
C LEU A 46 -21.99 14.38 2.34
N LYS A 47 -21.62 13.34 1.60
CA LYS A 47 -22.43 12.78 0.52
C LYS A 47 -23.83 12.37 1.00
N ASN A 48 -23.95 11.91 2.25
CA ASN A 48 -25.18 11.36 2.80
C ASN A 48 -25.93 12.31 3.72
N SER A 49 -25.25 13.28 4.35
CA SER A 49 -25.83 14.13 5.38
C SER A 49 -25.21 15.53 5.41
N PHE A 50 -26.02 16.54 5.70
CA PHE A 50 -25.60 17.90 6.02
C PHE A 50 -26.68 18.57 6.90
N PRO A 51 -26.31 19.35 7.92
CA PRO A 51 -24.96 19.67 8.38
C PRO A 51 -24.26 18.47 9.04
N LEU A 52 -22.91 18.47 9.04
CA LEU A 52 -22.08 17.44 9.65
C LEU A 52 -21.98 17.65 11.18
N THR A 53 -23.05 17.32 11.88
CA THR A 53 -23.10 17.42 13.35
C THR A 53 -22.24 16.33 14.02
N ASP A 54 -21.89 16.53 15.29
CA ASP A 54 -21.18 15.52 16.09
C ASP A 54 -21.84 14.13 16.02
N LYS A 55 -23.18 14.09 16.07
CA LYS A 55 -23.95 12.84 15.95
C LYS A 55 -23.74 12.12 14.60
N ILE A 56 -23.43 12.85 13.54
CA ILE A 56 -23.14 12.29 12.21
C ILE A 56 -21.68 11.86 12.10
N VAL A 57 -20.76 12.67 12.64
CA VAL A 57 -19.32 12.45 12.53
C VAL A 57 -18.84 11.34 13.47
N LYS A 58 -19.39 11.24 14.68
CA LYS A 58 -19.01 10.23 15.67
C LYS A 58 -19.68 8.89 15.42
N SER A 59 -18.96 7.81 15.73
CA SER A 59 -19.52 6.46 15.85
C SER A 59 -20.46 6.35 17.05
N GLU A 60 -21.22 5.27 17.14
CA GLU A 60 -22.14 5.02 18.26
C GLU A 60 -21.44 5.01 19.63
N ASN A 61 -20.15 4.66 19.68
CA ASN A 61 -19.35 4.64 20.90
C ASN A 61 -18.63 5.97 21.19
N ASP A 62 -18.96 7.04 20.49
CA ASP A 62 -18.39 8.41 20.64
C ASP A 62 -16.85 8.52 20.57
N SER A 63 -16.14 7.46 20.19
CA SER A 63 -14.67 7.41 20.24
C SER A 63 -14.01 7.42 18.87
N GLN A 64 -14.76 7.19 17.79
CA GLN A 64 -14.24 7.01 16.44
C GLN A 64 -15.03 7.82 15.42
N VAL A 65 -14.44 8.03 14.24
CA VAL A 65 -15.13 8.62 13.09
C VAL A 65 -16.10 7.59 12.50
N ARG A 66 -17.36 7.96 12.32
CA ARG A 66 -18.39 7.09 11.77
C ARG A 66 -18.00 6.61 10.36
N GLY A 67 -18.09 5.30 10.15
CA GLY A 67 -17.82 4.66 8.86
C GLY A 67 -16.34 4.61 8.45
N LEU A 68 -15.43 5.21 9.21
CA LEU A 68 -14.00 5.16 8.91
C LEU A 68 -13.48 3.72 9.07
N SER A 69 -13.00 3.15 7.97
CA SER A 69 -12.46 1.78 7.94
C SER A 69 -11.55 1.60 6.71
N GLY A 70 -10.65 0.62 6.77
CA GLY A 70 -9.82 0.26 5.61
C GLY A 70 -10.65 -0.12 4.38
N SER A 71 -11.76 -0.84 4.57
CA SER A 71 -12.67 -1.23 3.48
C SER A 71 -13.33 -0.03 2.81
N MET A 72 -13.78 0.96 3.59
CA MET A 72 -14.35 2.21 3.05
C MET A 72 -13.29 2.96 2.22
N VAL A 73 -12.09 3.13 2.76
CA VAL A 73 -10.97 3.81 2.07
C VAL A 73 -10.63 3.07 0.77
N SER A 74 -10.46 1.74 0.82
CA SER A 74 -10.16 0.92 -0.37
C SER A 74 -11.25 1.03 -1.44
N ARG A 75 -12.53 1.04 -1.04
CA ARG A 75 -13.64 1.23 -1.97
C ARG A 75 -13.56 2.58 -2.68
N ILE A 76 -13.38 3.68 -1.92
CA ILE A 76 -13.30 5.02 -2.51
C ILE A 76 -12.09 5.13 -3.45
N LEU A 77 -10.94 4.56 -3.09
CA LEU A 77 -9.76 4.53 -3.94
C LEU A 77 -10.02 3.78 -5.26
N LYS A 78 -10.61 2.59 -5.20
CA LYS A 78 -10.99 1.80 -6.39
C LYS A 78 -11.99 2.53 -7.28
N ASP A 79 -13.01 3.15 -6.70
CA ASP A 79 -14.02 3.96 -7.43
C ASP A 79 -13.38 5.15 -8.15
N ASN A 80 -12.16 5.55 -7.78
CA ASN A 80 -11.36 6.59 -8.42
C ASN A 80 -10.13 6.04 -9.19
N GLY A 81 -10.13 4.74 -9.53
CA GLY A 81 -9.10 4.13 -10.37
C GLY A 81 -7.77 3.86 -9.67
N VAL A 82 -7.74 3.84 -8.33
CA VAL A 82 -6.55 3.51 -7.53
C VAL A 82 -6.71 2.12 -6.95
N GLU A 83 -6.00 1.14 -7.51
CA GLU A 83 -6.08 -0.27 -7.09
C GLU A 83 -5.10 -0.61 -5.96
N GLN A 84 -4.08 0.24 -5.76
CA GLN A 84 -3.06 0.00 -4.74
C GLN A 84 -3.65 0.03 -3.33
N GLU A 85 -3.19 -0.87 -2.48
CA GLU A 85 -3.55 -0.86 -1.06
C GLU A 85 -2.90 0.30 -0.34
N PHE A 86 -3.71 1.03 0.42
CA PHE A 86 -3.26 2.19 1.18
C PHE A 86 -3.14 1.86 2.68
N THR A 87 -4.16 1.29 3.28
CA THR A 87 -4.19 0.97 4.73
C THR A 87 -5.24 -0.09 5.03
N SER A 88 -4.93 -1.01 5.94
CA SER A 88 -5.86 -2.05 6.38
C SER A 88 -6.92 -1.54 7.35
N GLU A 89 -6.59 -0.57 8.22
CA GLU A 89 -7.48 -0.08 9.28
C GLU A 89 -8.11 1.30 8.98
N GLY A 90 -7.58 2.03 8.00
CA GLY A 90 -8.06 3.36 7.65
C GLY A 90 -7.88 4.42 8.74
N GLY A 91 -7.05 4.17 9.75
CA GLY A 91 -6.86 5.08 10.88
C GLY A 91 -8.00 5.08 11.90
N ARG A 92 -8.88 4.07 11.88
CA ARG A 92 -10.05 3.97 12.77
C ARG A 92 -9.69 4.03 14.25
N THR A 93 -8.59 3.42 14.64
CA THR A 93 -8.12 3.34 16.04
C THR A 93 -7.23 4.50 16.46
N SER A 94 -6.92 5.44 15.56
CA SER A 94 -6.06 6.59 15.85
C SER A 94 -6.80 7.65 16.66
N ARG A 95 -6.21 8.03 17.80
CA ARG A 95 -6.75 9.09 18.68
C ARG A 95 -6.88 10.46 18.00
N GLY A 96 -6.10 10.74 16.96
CA GLY A 96 -6.12 11.99 16.21
C GLY A 96 -7.20 12.08 15.13
N SER A 97 -7.82 10.95 14.75
CA SER A 97 -8.76 10.91 13.63
C SER A 97 -10.07 11.63 13.93
N LEU A 98 -10.65 11.44 15.11
CA LEU A 98 -11.93 12.07 15.46
C LEU A 98 -11.82 13.60 15.58
N PRO A 99 -10.86 14.19 16.31
CA PRO A 99 -10.68 15.64 16.34
C PRO A 99 -10.46 16.25 14.94
N ALA A 100 -9.69 15.59 14.09
CA ALA A 100 -9.44 16.05 12.73
C ALA A 100 -10.71 16.00 11.86
N ALA A 101 -11.56 14.99 12.03
CA ALA A 101 -12.83 14.89 11.33
C ALA A 101 -13.82 15.99 11.80
N GLN A 102 -13.89 16.26 13.11
CA GLN A 102 -14.72 17.32 13.66
C GLN A 102 -14.28 18.71 13.18
N GLU A 103 -12.97 18.94 13.10
CA GLU A 103 -12.41 20.19 12.59
C GLU A 103 -12.81 20.42 11.12
N LEU A 104 -12.59 19.43 10.25
CA LEU A 104 -12.97 19.52 8.83
C LEU A 104 -14.50 19.68 8.67
N ALA A 105 -15.29 18.93 9.44
CA ALA A 105 -16.73 19.04 9.45
C ALA A 105 -17.20 20.44 9.89
N GLY A 106 -16.56 21.02 10.92
CA GLY A 106 -16.82 22.38 11.38
C GLY A 106 -16.54 23.44 10.32
N ILE A 107 -15.42 23.29 9.59
CA ILE A 107 -15.08 24.18 8.47
C ILE A 107 -16.17 24.12 7.39
N LEU A 108 -16.57 22.90 6.96
CA LEU A 108 -17.59 22.73 5.93
C LEU A 108 -18.96 23.24 6.39
N ASN A 109 -19.34 23.02 7.64
CA ASN A 109 -20.59 23.57 8.20
C ASN A 109 -20.58 25.11 8.23
N GLY A 110 -19.42 25.70 8.56
CA GLY A 110 -19.29 27.18 8.56
C GLY A 110 -19.38 27.79 7.17
N LEU A 111 -18.78 27.11 6.15
CA LEU A 111 -18.84 27.58 4.77
C LEU A 111 -20.27 27.56 4.20
N PHE A 112 -21.06 26.59 4.61
CA PHE A 112 -22.41 26.37 4.11
C PHE A 112 -23.45 26.59 5.21
N ALA A 113 -23.26 27.64 6.02
CA ALA A 113 -24.15 27.95 7.18
C ALA A 113 -25.62 28.13 6.78
N GLU A 114 -25.89 28.64 5.58
CA GLU A 114 -27.24 28.82 5.03
C GLU A 114 -27.87 27.51 4.50
N GLY A 115 -27.10 26.41 4.53
CA GLY A 115 -27.51 25.09 4.04
C GLY A 115 -26.86 24.71 2.72
N LEU A 116 -26.85 23.42 2.42
CA LEU A 116 -26.32 22.86 1.19
C LEU A 116 -27.35 21.91 0.59
N MET A 117 -27.84 22.26 -0.61
CA MET A 117 -28.83 21.44 -1.30
C MET A 117 -28.25 20.06 -1.64
N GLU A 118 -29.08 19.03 -1.68
CA GLU A 118 -28.64 17.65 -1.91
C GLU A 118 -27.79 17.49 -3.18
N LYS A 119 -28.19 18.14 -4.28
CA LYS A 119 -27.44 18.07 -5.55
C LYS A 119 -26.04 18.65 -5.43
N ASP A 120 -25.91 19.80 -4.78
CA ASP A 120 -24.64 20.49 -4.59
C ASP A 120 -23.78 19.73 -3.58
N ARG A 121 -24.39 19.19 -2.53
CA ARG A 121 -23.74 18.33 -1.53
C ARG A 121 -23.04 17.13 -2.16
N ILE A 122 -23.72 16.42 -3.09
CA ILE A 122 -23.15 15.26 -3.77
C ILE A 122 -21.95 15.69 -4.65
N VAL A 123 -22.05 16.81 -5.34
CA VAL A 123 -20.97 17.31 -6.21
C VAL A 123 -19.77 17.76 -5.37
N VAL A 124 -20.00 18.50 -4.28
CA VAL A 124 -18.95 18.90 -3.33
C VAL A 124 -18.27 17.67 -2.72
N ALA A 125 -19.06 16.69 -2.24
CA ALA A 125 -18.51 15.46 -1.67
C ALA A 125 -17.64 14.70 -2.66
N LYS A 126 -18.04 14.61 -3.92
CA LYS A 126 -17.24 13.99 -4.99
C LYS A 126 -15.96 14.77 -5.29
N GLY A 127 -16.04 16.10 -5.34
CA GLY A 127 -14.86 16.97 -5.48
C GLY A 127 -13.85 16.75 -4.36
N LEU A 128 -14.31 16.72 -3.11
CA LEU A 128 -13.47 16.44 -1.94
C LEU A 128 -12.87 15.04 -1.97
N GLN A 129 -13.63 14.01 -2.37
CA GLN A 129 -13.10 12.66 -2.52
C GLN A 129 -11.97 12.62 -3.57
N ASN A 130 -12.18 13.22 -4.73
CA ASN A 130 -11.16 13.31 -5.78
C ASN A 130 -9.89 14.02 -5.28
N TYR A 131 -10.05 15.11 -4.54
CA TYR A 131 -8.93 15.84 -3.95
C TYR A 131 -8.13 14.96 -2.97
N PHE A 132 -8.79 14.32 -2.00
CA PHE A 132 -8.09 13.48 -1.01
C PHE A 132 -7.48 12.22 -1.64
N VAL A 133 -8.11 11.63 -2.66
CA VAL A 133 -7.50 10.55 -3.45
C VAL A 133 -6.22 11.04 -4.11
N ARG A 134 -6.22 12.24 -4.70
CA ARG A 134 -5.01 12.84 -5.29
C ARG A 134 -3.94 13.12 -4.23
N CYS A 135 -4.31 13.56 -3.04
CA CYS A 135 -3.38 13.72 -1.91
C CYS A 135 -2.72 12.39 -1.55
N ILE A 136 -3.48 11.29 -1.48
CA ILE A 136 -2.93 9.95 -1.23
C ILE A 136 -1.97 9.53 -2.36
N GLN A 137 -2.34 9.79 -3.61
CA GLN A 137 -1.46 9.49 -4.75
C GLN A 137 -0.13 10.24 -4.70
N ILE A 138 -0.15 11.53 -4.31
CA ILE A 138 1.03 12.39 -4.29
C ILE A 138 1.84 12.18 -3.00
N ASP A 139 1.20 12.25 -1.85
CA ASP A 139 1.89 12.29 -0.55
C ASP A 139 2.21 10.91 0.02
N TYR A 140 1.53 9.86 -0.45
CA TYR A 140 1.80 8.49 -0.04
C TYR A 140 2.39 7.65 -1.17
N PHE A 141 1.63 7.34 -2.22
CA PHE A 141 2.09 6.42 -3.27
C PHE A 141 3.25 6.96 -4.10
N ALA A 142 3.26 8.26 -4.45
CA ALA A 142 4.36 8.83 -5.22
C ALA A 142 5.68 8.86 -4.43
N LYS A 143 5.62 9.01 -3.11
CA LYS A 143 6.80 8.95 -2.24
C LYS A 143 7.34 7.52 -2.08
N GLN A 144 6.51 6.51 -2.31
CA GLN A 144 6.93 5.10 -2.28
C GLN A 144 7.51 4.63 -3.62
N ARG A 145 7.33 5.39 -4.70
CA ARG A 145 7.92 5.05 -5.99
C ARG A 145 9.43 5.11 -5.94
N MET A 146 10.05 4.01 -6.31
CA MET A 146 11.49 3.95 -6.52
C MET A 146 11.79 4.48 -7.92
N LYS A 147 12.69 5.48 -8.03
CA LYS A 147 13.19 5.97 -9.32
C LYS A 147 14.53 5.32 -9.56
N ILE A 148 14.69 4.70 -10.71
CA ILE A 148 15.92 4.05 -11.14
C ILE A 148 16.17 4.43 -12.60
N ASP A 149 17.39 4.86 -12.89
CA ASP A 149 17.84 5.02 -14.26
C ASP A 149 18.36 3.65 -14.75
N ILE A 150 17.65 3.06 -15.68
CA ILE A 150 18.03 1.79 -16.28
C ILE A 150 18.96 2.06 -17.45
N ASP A 151 20.21 1.63 -17.34
CA ASP A 151 21.17 1.66 -18.44
C ASP A 151 21.06 0.35 -19.26
N PRO A 152 20.49 0.39 -20.47
CA PRO A 152 20.27 -0.81 -21.28
C PRO A 152 21.58 -1.40 -21.84
N SER A 153 22.72 -0.71 -21.70
CA SER A 153 24.03 -1.23 -22.09
C SER A 153 24.62 -2.22 -21.07
N LYS A 154 24.08 -2.24 -19.84
CA LYS A 154 24.50 -3.15 -18.78
C LYS A 154 23.90 -4.56 -18.96
N PRO A 155 24.58 -5.62 -18.52
CA PRO A 155 23.99 -6.93 -18.38
C PRO A 155 22.73 -6.89 -17.47
N VAL A 156 21.75 -7.74 -17.74
CA VAL A 156 20.50 -7.81 -16.95
C VAL A 156 20.79 -8.04 -15.48
N SER A 157 21.75 -8.91 -15.14
CA SER A 157 22.17 -9.16 -13.76
C SER A 157 22.64 -7.86 -13.05
N ALA A 158 23.42 -7.03 -13.74
CA ALA A 158 23.88 -5.76 -13.18
C ALA A 158 22.71 -4.76 -12.99
N ILE A 159 21.76 -4.73 -13.93
CA ILE A 159 20.56 -3.90 -13.79
C ILE A 159 19.72 -4.35 -12.57
N VAL A 160 19.56 -5.67 -12.37
CA VAL A 160 18.85 -6.22 -11.21
C VAL A 160 19.59 -5.87 -9.90
N ALA A 161 20.92 -5.96 -9.88
CA ALA A 161 21.73 -5.54 -8.73
C ALA A 161 21.56 -4.03 -8.43
N ASP A 162 21.55 -3.18 -9.44
CA ASP A 162 21.31 -1.73 -9.29
C ASP A 162 19.92 -1.46 -8.69
N ILE A 163 18.90 -2.21 -9.12
CA ILE A 163 17.53 -2.10 -8.59
C ILE A 163 17.50 -2.50 -7.10
N LEU A 164 18.11 -3.61 -6.73
CA LEU A 164 18.18 -4.08 -5.33
C LEU A 164 18.96 -3.09 -4.45
N CYS A 165 20.06 -2.54 -4.96
CA CYS A 165 20.86 -1.52 -4.28
C CYS A 165 20.06 -0.23 -4.05
N ALA A 166 19.33 0.25 -5.06
CA ALA A 166 18.47 1.42 -4.94
C ALA A 166 17.34 1.19 -3.92
N ALA A 167 16.76 -0.03 -3.86
CA ALA A 167 15.77 -0.39 -2.86
C ALA A 167 16.37 -0.42 -1.43
N TYR A 168 17.59 -0.91 -1.29
CA TYR A 168 18.27 -0.99 0.00
C TYR A 168 18.64 0.40 0.56
N THR A 169 19.00 1.35 -0.30
CA THR A 169 19.38 2.71 0.11
C THR A 169 18.21 3.60 0.50
N ARG A 170 16.98 3.18 0.22
CA ARG A 170 15.77 3.91 0.65
C ARG A 170 15.60 3.86 2.18
N PRO A 171 15.00 4.91 2.79
CA PRO A 171 14.73 4.93 4.24
C PRO A 171 13.82 3.80 4.73
N ASP A 172 12.88 3.34 3.89
CA ASP A 172 11.94 2.25 4.17
C ASP A 172 12.48 0.86 3.78
N GLN A 173 13.64 0.80 3.13
CA GLN A 173 14.36 -0.41 2.72
C GLN A 173 13.45 -1.52 2.15
N PRO A 174 12.69 -1.28 1.08
CA PRO A 174 11.73 -2.24 0.53
C PRO A 174 12.41 -3.38 -0.25
N THR A 175 13.66 -3.69 0.02
CA THR A 175 14.50 -4.61 -0.77
C THR A 175 13.88 -6.00 -0.89
N GLY A 176 13.27 -6.51 0.18
CA GLY A 176 12.61 -7.83 0.16
C GLY A 176 11.41 -7.86 -0.79
N ILE A 177 10.55 -6.84 -0.73
CA ILE A 177 9.38 -6.72 -1.61
C ILE A 177 9.81 -6.55 -3.07
N VAL A 178 10.82 -5.71 -3.31
CA VAL A 178 11.38 -5.49 -4.66
C VAL A 178 11.97 -6.79 -5.21
N ALA A 179 12.71 -7.55 -4.40
CA ALA A 179 13.26 -8.84 -4.79
C ALA A 179 12.16 -9.83 -5.19
N GLN A 180 11.08 -9.93 -4.41
CA GLN A 180 9.93 -10.79 -4.75
C GLN A 180 9.29 -10.37 -6.07
N HIS A 181 9.07 -9.08 -6.30
CA HIS A 181 8.50 -8.59 -7.56
C HIS A 181 9.41 -8.87 -8.76
N LEU A 182 10.74 -8.71 -8.63
CA LEU A 182 11.70 -9.04 -9.68
C LEU A 182 11.66 -10.53 -10.03
N VAL A 183 11.65 -11.39 -9.03
CA VAL A 183 11.54 -12.84 -9.22
C VAL A 183 10.20 -13.21 -9.84
N GLY A 184 9.09 -12.66 -9.35
CA GLY A 184 7.76 -12.89 -9.91
C GLY A 184 7.70 -12.51 -11.39
N ALA A 185 8.17 -11.32 -11.76
CA ALA A 185 8.23 -10.88 -13.15
C ALA A 185 9.11 -11.81 -14.04
N LYS A 186 10.27 -12.25 -13.52
CA LYS A 186 11.15 -13.20 -14.21
C LYS A 186 10.46 -14.55 -14.44
N LEU A 187 9.71 -15.04 -13.45
CA LEU A 187 8.95 -16.29 -13.56
C LEU A 187 7.79 -16.15 -14.56
N GLU A 188 7.03 -15.05 -14.53
CA GLU A 188 5.97 -14.77 -15.49
C GLU A 188 6.51 -14.73 -16.95
N LEU A 189 7.63 -14.04 -17.17
CA LEU A 189 8.27 -14.00 -18.48
C LEU A 189 8.77 -15.37 -18.94
N ARG A 190 9.26 -16.18 -18.02
CA ARG A 190 9.79 -17.53 -18.34
C ARG A 190 8.69 -18.56 -18.56
N PHE A 191 7.55 -18.38 -17.90
CA PHE A 191 6.42 -19.33 -17.91
C PHE A 191 5.10 -18.59 -18.20
N PRO A 192 4.94 -18.00 -19.40
CA PRO A 192 3.82 -17.10 -19.72
C PRO A 192 2.43 -17.77 -19.69
N ASN A 193 2.39 -19.10 -19.73
CA ASN A 193 1.14 -19.88 -19.72
C ASN A 193 0.79 -20.42 -18.32
N LEU A 194 1.58 -20.11 -17.29
CA LEU A 194 1.34 -20.53 -15.92
C LEU A 194 0.88 -19.33 -15.08
N ASP A 195 -0.12 -19.55 -14.23
CA ASP A 195 -0.47 -18.59 -13.20
C ASP A 195 0.58 -18.67 -12.09
N ILE A 196 1.46 -17.66 -12.04
CA ILE A 196 2.54 -17.57 -11.04
C ILE A 196 1.98 -17.09 -9.68
N GLY A 197 0.73 -16.63 -9.65
CA GLY A 197 0.10 -16.03 -8.47
C GLY A 197 0.62 -14.61 -8.22
N ARG A 198 -0.24 -13.63 -8.46
CA ARG A 198 0.05 -12.20 -8.18
C ARG A 198 -0.34 -11.81 -6.77
N ASP A 199 -0.33 -12.79 -5.87
CA ASP A 199 -0.63 -12.51 -4.46
C ASP A 199 0.40 -11.56 -3.87
N LYS A 200 -0.05 -10.79 -2.89
CA LYS A 200 0.74 -9.73 -2.26
C LYS A 200 2.09 -10.26 -1.80
N ALA A 201 3.14 -9.55 -2.18
CA ALA A 201 4.42 -9.67 -1.50
C ALA A 201 4.17 -9.46 0.01
N ASN A 202 4.58 -10.41 0.84
CA ASN A 202 4.33 -10.51 2.29
C ASN A 202 3.01 -11.16 2.74
N ALA A 203 2.19 -11.74 1.84
CA ALA A 203 1.15 -12.65 2.31
C ALA A 203 1.83 -13.87 2.96
N ALA A 204 1.43 -14.19 4.21
CA ALA A 204 1.99 -15.35 4.89
C ALA A 204 1.64 -16.63 4.12
N ASP A 205 2.62 -17.53 3.94
CA ASP A 205 2.46 -18.79 3.19
C ASP A 205 1.24 -19.59 3.65
N GLN A 206 0.95 -19.58 4.96
CA GLN A 206 -0.22 -20.23 5.55
C GLN A 206 -1.57 -19.65 5.10
N GLN A 207 -1.62 -18.37 4.71
CA GLN A 207 -2.87 -17.73 4.25
C GLN A 207 -3.16 -18.03 2.78
N THR A 208 -2.13 -18.36 2.00
CA THR A 208 -2.23 -18.60 0.56
C THR A 208 -2.17 -20.08 0.19
N ASN A 209 -1.97 -20.97 1.16
CA ASN A 209 -1.78 -22.41 0.98
C ASN A 209 -0.65 -22.77 -0.02
N ARG A 210 0.38 -21.90 -0.08
CA ARG A 210 1.57 -22.08 -0.92
C ARG A 210 2.76 -22.52 -0.08
N GLN A 211 3.68 -23.27 -0.71
CA GLN A 211 4.88 -23.81 -0.06
C GLN A 211 6.09 -22.87 -0.13
N GLY A 212 5.91 -21.63 -0.60
CA GLY A 212 6.93 -20.60 -0.70
C GLY A 212 6.36 -19.31 -1.26
N ASP A 213 7.20 -18.32 -1.51
CA ASP A 213 6.80 -17.07 -2.15
C ASP A 213 6.19 -17.32 -3.54
N PHE A 214 6.72 -18.32 -4.27
CA PHE A 214 6.17 -18.79 -5.54
C PHE A 214 6.23 -20.32 -5.57
N GLN A 215 5.26 -20.92 -6.24
CA GLN A 215 5.21 -22.37 -6.43
C GLN A 215 4.97 -22.71 -7.91
N LEU A 216 5.83 -23.54 -8.48
CA LEU A 216 5.69 -24.09 -9.84
C LEU A 216 5.75 -25.60 -9.81
N GLY A 217 4.61 -26.27 -9.94
CA GLY A 217 4.50 -27.72 -9.77
C GLY A 217 5.00 -28.14 -8.39
N SER A 218 6.01 -29.02 -8.36
CA SER A 218 6.64 -29.46 -7.11
C SER A 218 7.85 -28.60 -6.68
N THR A 219 8.08 -27.45 -7.28
CA THR A 219 9.17 -26.54 -6.89
C THR A 219 8.62 -25.37 -6.08
N ALA A 220 9.14 -25.18 -4.87
CA ALA A 220 8.84 -24.05 -4.00
C ALA A 220 10.00 -23.06 -4.02
N PHE A 221 9.73 -21.82 -4.45
CA PHE A 221 10.72 -20.73 -4.47
C PHE A 221 10.55 -19.85 -3.25
N HIS A 222 11.66 -19.63 -2.55
CA HIS A 222 11.75 -18.70 -1.42
C HIS A 222 12.68 -17.54 -1.78
N VAL A 223 12.18 -16.32 -1.67
CA VAL A 223 12.93 -15.10 -2.01
C VAL A 223 13.27 -14.36 -0.74
N THR A 224 14.54 -14.18 -0.45
CA THR A 224 14.97 -13.43 0.73
C THR A 224 16.27 -12.67 0.49
N VAL A 225 16.30 -11.43 0.97
CA VAL A 225 17.52 -10.58 0.94
C VAL A 225 18.37 -10.73 2.20
N SER A 226 17.84 -11.42 3.21
CA SER A 226 18.52 -11.69 4.50
C SER A 226 18.32 -13.14 4.90
N PRO A 227 19.10 -14.08 4.31
CA PRO A 227 19.01 -15.48 4.65
C PRO A 227 19.37 -15.72 6.13
N MET A 228 18.53 -16.49 6.83
CA MET A 228 18.68 -16.82 8.25
C MET A 228 18.34 -18.29 8.47
N GLN A 229 18.69 -18.84 9.65
CA GLN A 229 18.42 -20.23 10.04
C GLN A 229 16.95 -20.67 9.84
N LYS A 230 16.00 -19.76 9.88
CA LYS A 230 14.57 -20.05 9.58
C LYS A 230 14.34 -20.65 8.20
N LEU A 231 15.23 -20.36 7.22
CA LEU A 231 15.12 -20.94 5.87
C LEU A 231 15.33 -22.45 5.88
N VAL A 232 16.20 -22.95 6.73
CA VAL A 232 16.47 -24.39 6.88
C VAL A 232 15.21 -25.12 7.32
N ALA A 233 14.50 -24.57 8.32
CA ALA A 233 13.25 -25.17 8.80
C ALA A 233 12.18 -25.23 7.68
N ARG A 234 12.04 -24.15 6.90
CA ARG A 234 11.11 -24.11 5.76
C ARG A 234 11.50 -25.08 4.65
N ALA A 235 12.79 -25.18 4.34
CA ALA A 235 13.28 -26.16 3.34
C ALA A 235 12.98 -27.59 3.78
N LEU A 236 13.19 -27.92 5.05
CA LEU A 236 12.88 -29.24 5.60
C LEU A 236 11.38 -29.56 5.53
N GLU A 237 10.52 -28.59 5.80
CA GLU A 237 9.07 -28.71 5.66
C GLU A 237 8.68 -29.01 4.21
N ASN A 238 9.18 -28.21 3.25
CA ASN A 238 8.95 -28.44 1.83
C ASN A 238 9.39 -29.85 1.40
N ILE A 239 10.59 -30.29 1.82
CA ILE A 239 11.11 -31.61 1.48
C ILE A 239 10.22 -32.72 2.04
N ARG A 240 9.72 -32.58 3.29
CA ARG A 240 8.81 -33.54 3.92
C ARG A 240 7.48 -33.65 3.17
N GLU A 241 7.02 -32.56 2.60
CA GLU A 241 5.79 -32.48 1.83
C GLU A 241 5.97 -32.81 0.34
N GLY A 242 7.18 -33.23 -0.08
CA GLY A 242 7.48 -33.67 -1.43
C GLY A 242 7.80 -32.52 -2.42
N TYR A 243 8.06 -31.32 -1.91
CA TYR A 243 8.48 -30.19 -2.73
C TYR A 243 10.00 -30.07 -2.81
N ARG A 244 10.46 -29.47 -3.90
CA ARG A 244 11.87 -29.12 -4.12
C ARG A 244 12.07 -27.64 -3.76
N PRO A 245 12.71 -27.31 -2.64
CA PRO A 245 12.95 -25.93 -2.26
C PRO A 245 14.09 -25.32 -3.08
N VAL A 246 13.87 -24.10 -3.54
CA VAL A 246 14.85 -23.24 -4.21
C VAL A 246 14.89 -21.90 -3.50
N MET A 247 16.08 -21.53 -3.00
CA MET A 247 16.33 -20.27 -2.31
C MET A 247 16.91 -19.26 -3.28
N LEU A 248 16.26 -18.13 -3.43
CA LEU A 248 16.69 -17.01 -4.26
C LEU A 248 17.15 -15.88 -3.34
N VAL A 249 18.43 -15.57 -3.39
CA VAL A 249 19.09 -14.59 -2.51
C VAL A 249 19.93 -13.64 -3.36
N PRO A 250 20.29 -12.42 -2.87
CA PRO A 250 21.25 -11.58 -3.56
C PRO A 250 22.59 -12.30 -3.78
N TYR A 251 23.26 -11.98 -4.87
CA TYR A 251 24.51 -12.65 -5.27
C TYR A 251 25.54 -12.73 -4.15
N ASP A 252 25.72 -11.65 -3.40
CA ASP A 252 26.66 -11.57 -2.26
C ASP A 252 26.26 -12.46 -1.08
N LYS A 253 25.03 -12.99 -1.05
CA LYS A 253 24.50 -13.86 0.00
C LYS A 253 24.45 -15.33 -0.39
N VAL A 254 24.73 -15.68 -1.66
CA VAL A 254 24.65 -17.08 -2.16
C VAL A 254 25.54 -17.99 -1.36
N GLN A 255 26.82 -17.64 -1.17
CA GLN A 255 27.77 -18.48 -0.44
C GLN A 255 27.35 -18.70 1.02
N PHE A 256 26.87 -17.63 1.69
CA PHE A 256 26.36 -17.72 3.05
C PHE A 256 25.13 -18.63 3.15
N ALA A 257 24.18 -18.45 2.23
CA ALA A 257 22.97 -19.26 2.21
C ALA A 257 23.28 -20.74 1.91
N THR A 258 24.22 -21.03 1.00
CA THR A 258 24.68 -22.40 0.73
C THR A 258 25.26 -23.04 1.99
N GLY A 259 26.15 -22.33 2.69
CA GLY A 259 26.74 -22.82 3.94
C GLY A 259 25.74 -23.16 5.03
N LEU A 260 24.59 -22.44 5.10
CA LEU A 260 23.49 -22.78 6.03
C LEU A 260 22.92 -24.17 5.73
N PHE A 261 22.75 -24.53 4.47
CA PHE A 261 22.20 -25.85 4.08
C PHE A 261 23.26 -26.95 4.15
N GLU A 262 24.51 -26.66 3.83
CA GLU A 262 25.63 -27.58 3.98
C GLU A 262 25.81 -28.03 5.43
N SER A 263 25.72 -27.08 6.39
CA SER A 263 25.85 -27.39 7.81
C SER A 263 24.78 -28.35 8.35
N GLU A 264 23.64 -28.44 7.65
CA GLU A 264 22.53 -29.34 7.98
C GLU A 264 22.43 -30.56 7.07
N GLY A 265 23.42 -30.75 6.18
CA GLY A 265 23.47 -31.89 5.22
C GLY A 265 22.35 -31.84 4.15
N LEU A 266 21.88 -30.62 3.81
CA LEU A 266 20.80 -30.42 2.85
C LEU A 266 21.25 -29.86 1.50
N ASP A 267 22.56 -29.72 1.28
CA ASP A 267 23.17 -29.16 0.07
C ASP A 267 22.72 -29.83 -1.22
N SER A 268 22.53 -31.15 -1.20
CA SER A 268 22.08 -31.93 -2.36
C SER A 268 20.55 -31.83 -2.60
N ARG A 269 19.77 -31.26 -1.68
CA ARG A 269 18.31 -31.26 -1.72
C ARG A 269 17.70 -29.85 -1.84
N VAL A 270 18.49 -28.81 -1.60
CA VAL A 270 18.07 -27.41 -1.65
C VAL A 270 18.86 -26.67 -2.72
N GLY A 271 18.18 -26.07 -3.68
CA GLY A 271 18.82 -25.18 -4.65
C GLY A 271 19.04 -23.80 -4.05
N VAL A 272 20.25 -23.25 -4.15
CA VAL A 272 20.54 -21.86 -3.79
C VAL A 272 21.02 -21.12 -5.04
N GLN A 273 20.36 -20.03 -5.40
CA GLN A 273 20.68 -19.27 -6.61
C GLN A 273 20.59 -17.76 -6.34
N SER A 274 21.27 -16.98 -7.18
CA SER A 274 21.17 -15.52 -7.16
C SER A 274 19.84 -15.03 -7.73
N ILE A 275 19.33 -13.92 -7.21
CA ILE A 275 18.19 -13.17 -7.77
C ILE A 275 18.63 -12.50 -9.08
N GLU A 276 19.86 -11.99 -9.16
CA GLU A 276 20.49 -11.35 -10.32
C GLU A 276 20.78 -12.40 -11.43
#